data_9878c29fba92e3379b33f46d95581f05
#
_entry.id   9878c29fba92e3379b33f46d95581f05
#
_cell.length_a   1.000
_cell.length_b   1.000
_cell.length_c   1.000
_cell.angle_alpha   90.00
_cell.angle_beta   90.00
_cell.angle_gamma   90.00
#
_symmetry.space_group_name_H-M   'P 1'
#
loop_
_entity.id
_entity.type
_entity.pdbx_description
1 polymer ?
#
loop_
_entity_poly.entity_id
_entity_poly.type
_entity_poly.pdbx_seq_one_letter_code
_entity_poly.pdbx_strand_id
1 'polypeptide(L)'
;MANQTVIKLQDGNVMPQLGLGVWKAGNDEVVSAIHKALEVGYRSIDTAAAYKNEDGVGTALASAGVPRDELFITTKLWNDDQKRPHDALQESLDKLQLDFVDLYLMHWPVPAIDHYVDAWKGMIALQQAGLAKSIGVCNFQVHHLQRLIDETGVAPVINQIELHPLMQQRQLHAWNATHKIQTESWSPLAQGGEGVFDQKIIRELAEKYGKTVAQIVIRWHLDSGLVVIPKSVTPSRIAENFDVWDFRLDKDELGEIAKLDQGKRLGPDPDQFGG
;
A
#
# COMPACT_ATOMS: atom_id res chain seq x y z
N MET A 1 -8.99 22.14 0.83
CA MET A 1 -8.36 20.80 0.90
C MET A 1 -8.84 20.00 -0.30
N ALA A 2 -7.95 19.42 -1.08
CA ALA A 2 -8.35 18.52 -2.16
C ALA A 2 -9.15 17.36 -1.56
N ASN A 3 -10.33 17.07 -2.10
CA ASN A 3 -11.20 15.99 -1.62
C ASN A 3 -10.57 14.64 -1.99
N GLN A 4 -9.58 14.21 -1.23
CA GLN A 4 -9.04 12.86 -1.36
C GLN A 4 -10.15 11.85 -1.08
N THR A 5 -10.34 10.88 -1.99
CA THR A 5 -11.29 9.79 -1.79
C THR A 5 -10.80 8.85 -0.69
N VAL A 6 -11.75 8.27 0.03
CA VAL A 6 -11.49 7.31 1.11
C VAL A 6 -12.23 6.00 0.83
N ILE A 7 -11.69 4.91 1.35
CA ILE A 7 -12.29 3.57 1.26
C ILE A 7 -12.64 3.11 2.66
N LYS A 8 -13.84 2.56 2.83
CA LYS A 8 -14.26 1.91 4.06
C LYS A 8 -13.80 0.45 4.04
N LEU A 9 -13.00 0.08 5.01
CA LEU A 9 -12.53 -1.29 5.22
C LEU A 9 -13.62 -2.15 5.87
N GLN A 10 -13.49 -3.48 5.80
CA GLN A 10 -14.49 -4.40 6.33
C GLN A 10 -14.64 -4.38 7.86
N ASP A 11 -13.63 -3.92 8.58
CA ASP A 11 -13.64 -3.73 10.03
C ASP A 11 -14.28 -2.38 10.46
N GLY A 12 -14.71 -1.57 9.50
CA GLY A 12 -15.37 -0.28 9.70
C GLY A 12 -14.45 0.92 9.69
N ASN A 13 -13.14 0.74 9.76
CA ASN A 13 -12.17 1.81 9.63
C ASN A 13 -12.17 2.41 8.21
N VAL A 14 -11.65 3.63 8.09
CA VAL A 14 -11.62 4.38 6.82
C VAL A 14 -10.17 4.69 6.46
N MET A 15 -9.80 4.45 5.21
CA MET A 15 -8.46 4.63 4.68
C MET A 15 -8.45 5.58 3.49
N PRO A 16 -7.50 6.53 3.39
CA PRO A 16 -7.27 7.30 2.16
C PRO A 16 -6.92 6.38 0.99
N GLN A 17 -7.52 6.64 -0.18
CA GLN A 17 -7.31 5.79 -1.35
C GLN A 17 -5.94 5.99 -2.02
N LEU A 18 -5.28 7.14 -1.78
CA LEU A 18 -3.94 7.45 -2.24
C LEU A 18 -3.03 7.71 -1.04
N GLY A 19 -1.94 6.97 -0.92
CA GLY A 19 -0.92 7.14 0.11
C GLY A 19 0.47 7.40 -0.48
N LEU A 20 1.41 7.81 0.36
CA LEU A 20 2.83 7.91 0.02
C LEU A 20 3.56 6.65 0.48
N GLY A 21 4.14 5.88 -0.45
CA GLY A 21 5.10 4.84 -0.15
C GLY A 21 6.50 5.41 0.07
N VAL A 22 7.24 4.89 1.06
CA VAL A 22 8.59 5.39 1.39
C VAL A 22 9.69 4.32 1.27
N TRP A 23 9.45 3.24 0.53
CA TRP A 23 10.46 2.22 0.27
C TRP A 23 11.73 2.82 -0.35
N LYS A 24 12.91 2.39 0.09
CA LYS A 24 14.23 2.90 -0.34
C LYS A 24 14.46 4.40 -0.10
N ALA A 25 13.69 5.07 0.73
CA ALA A 25 14.03 6.40 1.21
C ALA A 25 14.91 6.27 2.46
N GLY A 26 16.01 7.01 2.51
CA GLY A 26 16.82 7.12 3.73
C GLY A 26 16.11 7.97 4.80
N ASN A 27 16.58 7.90 6.06
CA ASN A 27 15.94 8.61 7.18
C ASN A 27 15.85 10.13 6.95
N ASP A 28 16.87 10.77 6.39
CA ASP A 28 16.85 12.22 6.13
C ASP A 28 15.93 12.55 4.94
N GLU A 29 15.94 11.73 3.89
CA GLU A 29 15.09 11.94 2.71
C GLU A 29 13.60 11.75 3.04
N VAL A 30 13.27 10.77 3.89
CA VAL A 30 11.89 10.46 4.22
C VAL A 30 11.23 11.59 5.00
N VAL A 31 11.97 12.29 5.86
CA VAL A 31 11.46 13.48 6.59
C VAL A 31 10.97 14.55 5.61
N SER A 32 11.83 14.94 4.67
CA SER A 32 11.49 15.95 3.67
C SER A 32 10.34 15.50 2.75
N ALA A 33 10.32 14.22 2.37
CA ALA A 33 9.27 13.65 1.51
C ALA A 33 7.91 13.65 2.21
N ILE A 34 7.84 13.26 3.49
CA ILE A 34 6.59 13.24 4.27
C ILE A 34 6.09 14.67 4.50
N HIS A 35 6.95 15.61 4.89
CA HIS A 35 6.55 17.01 5.05
C HIS A 35 5.92 17.55 3.76
N LYS A 36 6.56 17.29 2.60
CA LYS A 36 6.00 17.71 1.31
C LYS A 36 4.68 17.01 0.99
N ALA A 37 4.56 15.73 1.28
CA ALA A 37 3.32 14.99 1.07
C ALA A 37 2.17 15.54 1.92
N LEU A 38 2.40 15.79 3.20
CA LEU A 38 1.39 16.35 4.10
C LEU A 38 1.00 17.78 3.71
N GLU A 39 1.98 18.60 3.26
CA GLU A 39 1.74 19.95 2.72
C GLU A 39 0.77 19.93 1.53
N VAL A 40 0.94 18.99 0.57
CA VAL A 40 0.11 18.92 -0.63
C VAL A 40 -1.22 18.20 -0.40
N GLY A 41 -1.40 17.54 0.75
CA GLY A 41 -2.68 16.96 1.14
C GLY A 41 -2.73 15.45 1.36
N TYR A 42 -1.62 14.72 1.20
CA TYR A 42 -1.58 13.31 1.64
C TYR A 42 -1.90 13.19 3.12
N ARG A 43 -2.58 12.09 3.47
CA ARG A 43 -2.88 11.73 4.85
C ARG A 43 -2.55 10.26 5.16
N SER A 44 -2.09 9.50 4.17
CA SER A 44 -1.65 8.10 4.33
C SER A 44 -0.17 7.97 4.01
N ILE A 45 0.60 7.36 4.94
CA ILE A 45 2.02 7.07 4.82
C ILE A 45 2.24 5.58 5.02
N ASP A 46 2.89 4.93 4.05
CA ASP A 46 3.20 3.50 4.07
C ASP A 46 4.70 3.27 4.22
N THR A 47 5.09 2.73 5.37
CA THR A 47 6.45 2.28 5.67
C THR A 47 6.48 0.79 6.02
N ALA A 48 7.62 0.28 6.49
CA ALA A 48 7.81 -1.08 6.99
C ALA A 48 9.08 -1.19 7.82
N ALA A 49 9.14 -2.11 8.79
CA ALA A 49 10.34 -2.41 9.56
C ALA A 49 11.55 -2.73 8.65
N ALA A 50 11.31 -3.50 7.57
CA ALA A 50 12.33 -3.84 6.58
C ALA A 50 12.95 -2.65 5.84
N TYR A 51 12.28 -1.49 5.79
CA TYR A 51 12.80 -0.31 5.08
C TYR A 51 13.85 0.44 5.88
N LYS A 52 13.95 0.17 7.20
CA LYS A 52 14.94 0.78 8.12
C LYS A 52 14.88 2.30 8.14
N ASN A 53 13.69 2.87 7.94
CA ASN A 53 13.44 4.31 7.91
C ASN A 53 12.29 4.76 8.84
N GLU A 54 11.82 3.88 9.73
CA GLU A 54 10.74 4.18 10.67
C GLU A 54 11.12 5.33 11.63
N ASP A 55 12.39 5.46 12.03
CA ASP A 55 12.89 6.59 12.84
C ASP A 55 12.71 7.93 12.12
N GLY A 56 13.03 7.97 10.83
CA GLY A 56 12.82 9.16 9.99
C GLY A 56 11.32 9.46 9.79
N VAL A 57 10.50 8.43 9.62
CA VAL A 57 9.04 8.59 9.55
C VAL A 57 8.52 9.18 10.86
N GLY A 58 8.90 8.63 12.02
CA GLY A 58 8.51 9.14 13.34
C GLY A 58 8.91 10.60 13.52
N THR A 59 10.16 10.97 13.17
CA THR A 59 10.65 12.36 13.18
C THR A 59 9.78 13.27 12.31
N ALA A 60 9.42 12.83 11.11
CA ALA A 60 8.59 13.61 10.21
C ALA A 60 7.18 13.83 10.79
N LEU A 61 6.56 12.79 11.32
CA LEU A 61 5.22 12.84 11.90
C LEU A 61 5.17 13.78 13.12
N ALA A 62 6.15 13.69 14.01
CA ALA A 62 6.24 14.52 15.21
C ALA A 62 6.39 16.03 14.89
N SER A 63 7.03 16.36 13.75
CA SER A 63 7.30 17.75 13.34
C SER A 63 6.35 18.31 12.28
N ALA A 64 5.42 17.50 11.76
CA ALA A 64 4.58 17.89 10.63
C ALA A 64 3.46 18.88 10.96
N GLY A 65 3.10 19.02 12.24
CA GLY A 65 2.01 19.90 12.68
C GLY A 65 0.61 19.45 12.24
N VAL A 66 0.47 18.20 11.79
CA VAL A 66 -0.81 17.57 11.44
C VAL A 66 -1.27 16.69 12.60
N PRO A 67 -2.51 16.82 13.09
CA PRO A 67 -3.03 15.97 14.16
C PRO A 67 -2.93 14.48 13.82
N ARG A 68 -2.60 13.64 14.83
CA ARG A 68 -2.43 12.18 14.65
C ARG A 68 -3.70 11.50 14.10
N ASP A 69 -4.87 11.97 14.50
CA ASP A 69 -6.18 11.45 14.09
C ASP A 69 -6.57 11.81 12.64
N GLU A 70 -5.85 12.74 12.02
CA GLU A 70 -5.98 13.03 10.59
C GLU A 70 -5.08 12.13 9.73
N LEU A 71 -4.18 11.35 10.34
CA LEU A 71 -3.18 10.55 9.64
C LEU A 71 -3.55 9.07 9.64
N PHE A 72 -3.22 8.39 8.55
CA PHE A 72 -3.31 6.94 8.39
C PHE A 72 -1.90 6.38 8.19
N ILE A 73 -1.37 5.71 9.19
CA ILE A 73 0.02 5.23 9.21
C ILE A 73 0.03 3.71 9.12
N THR A 74 0.78 3.20 8.13
CA THR A 74 0.97 1.77 7.89
C THR A 74 2.42 1.40 8.15
N THR A 75 2.64 0.32 8.91
CA THR A 75 3.91 -0.40 8.95
C THR A 75 3.71 -1.90 8.80
N LYS A 76 4.81 -2.69 8.69
CA LYS A 76 4.73 -4.09 8.30
C LYS A 76 5.65 -4.98 9.14
N LEU A 77 5.12 -6.13 9.56
CA LEU A 77 5.86 -7.22 10.18
C LEU A 77 6.81 -7.85 9.17
N TRP A 78 8.11 -7.81 9.46
CA TRP A 78 9.10 -8.44 8.60
C TRP A 78 9.11 -9.97 8.76
N ASN A 79 9.65 -10.66 7.77
CA ASN A 79 9.65 -12.13 7.66
C ASN A 79 10.30 -12.83 8.86
N ASP A 80 11.46 -12.33 9.31
CA ASP A 80 12.21 -12.89 10.43
C ASP A 80 11.49 -12.74 11.77
N ASP A 81 10.54 -11.83 11.85
CA ASP A 81 9.82 -11.46 13.07
C ASP A 81 8.45 -12.15 13.21
N GLN A 82 8.07 -13.03 12.28
CA GLN A 82 6.77 -13.71 12.29
C GLN A 82 6.51 -14.50 13.59
N LYS A 83 7.55 -14.91 14.31
CA LYS A 83 7.42 -15.61 15.61
C LYS A 83 7.22 -14.69 16.81
N ARG A 84 7.41 -13.37 16.63
CA ARG A 84 7.33 -12.37 17.70
C ARG A 84 6.60 -11.10 17.27
N PRO A 85 5.39 -11.19 16.68
CA PRO A 85 4.70 -10.04 16.09
C PRO A 85 4.42 -8.91 17.10
N HIS A 86 4.27 -9.23 18.39
CA HIS A 86 4.09 -8.24 19.45
C HIS A 86 5.34 -7.38 19.63
N ASP A 87 6.48 -8.00 19.84
CA ASP A 87 7.74 -7.29 20.07
C ASP A 87 8.13 -6.49 18.82
N ALA A 88 7.95 -7.08 17.64
CA ALA A 88 8.22 -6.40 16.37
C ALA A 88 7.35 -5.14 16.16
N LEU A 89 6.06 -5.19 16.51
CA LEU A 89 5.22 -4.00 16.45
C LEU A 89 5.64 -2.97 17.50
N GLN A 90 5.98 -3.37 18.72
CA GLN A 90 6.46 -2.45 19.74
C GLN A 90 7.73 -1.72 19.30
N GLU A 91 8.71 -2.44 18.72
CA GLU A 91 9.93 -1.84 18.15
C GLU A 91 9.61 -0.83 17.03
N SER A 92 8.62 -1.13 16.18
CA SER A 92 8.14 -0.20 15.15
C SER A 92 7.47 1.03 15.77
N LEU A 93 6.60 0.86 16.76
CA LEU A 93 5.92 1.95 17.46
C LEU A 93 6.93 2.91 18.14
N ASP A 94 7.94 2.34 18.80
CA ASP A 94 8.99 3.13 19.44
C ASP A 94 9.74 4.00 18.41
N LYS A 95 10.13 3.45 17.26
CA LYS A 95 10.79 4.19 16.16
C LYS A 95 9.86 5.23 15.53
N LEU A 96 8.61 4.88 15.30
CA LEU A 96 7.59 5.77 14.76
C LEU A 96 7.14 6.85 15.75
N GLN A 97 7.47 6.72 17.04
CA GLN A 97 7.03 7.59 18.14
C GLN A 97 5.49 7.65 18.24
N LEU A 98 4.84 6.48 18.11
CA LEU A 98 3.38 6.34 18.11
C LEU A 98 2.92 5.33 19.14
N ASP A 99 1.72 5.54 19.68
CA ASP A 99 1.05 4.59 20.59
C ASP A 99 0.36 3.45 19.83
N PHE A 100 0.00 3.69 18.57
CA PHE A 100 -0.65 2.71 17.68
C PHE A 100 -0.40 3.05 16.21
N VAL A 101 -0.57 2.05 15.33
CA VAL A 101 -0.66 2.26 13.87
C VAL A 101 -2.10 2.09 13.39
N ASP A 102 -2.45 2.73 12.28
CA ASP A 102 -3.77 2.58 11.66
C ASP A 102 -3.89 1.25 10.93
N LEU A 103 -2.78 0.78 10.33
CA LEU A 103 -2.72 -0.50 9.63
C LEU A 103 -1.39 -1.21 9.90
N TYR A 104 -1.47 -2.46 10.34
CA TYR A 104 -0.32 -3.35 10.47
C TYR A 104 -0.43 -4.49 9.48
N LEU A 105 0.57 -4.68 8.62
CA LEU A 105 0.57 -5.68 7.57
C LEU A 105 1.62 -6.76 7.81
N MET A 106 1.31 -8.02 7.56
CA MET A 106 2.32 -9.06 7.39
C MET A 106 2.96 -8.89 6.01
N HIS A 107 4.29 -8.69 5.94
CA HIS A 107 4.95 -8.25 4.70
C HIS A 107 4.98 -9.32 3.61
N TRP A 108 5.18 -10.59 3.98
CA TRP A 108 5.17 -11.75 3.08
C TRP A 108 4.65 -12.99 3.79
N PRO A 109 4.07 -13.96 3.08
CA PRO A 109 3.63 -15.23 3.69
C PRO A 109 4.81 -16.12 4.09
N VAL A 110 5.91 -16.11 3.33
CA VAL A 110 7.09 -16.99 3.50
C VAL A 110 6.70 -18.47 3.70
N PRO A 111 6.08 -19.11 2.71
CA PRO A 111 5.52 -20.45 2.87
C PRO A 111 6.57 -21.51 3.23
N ALA A 112 7.84 -21.30 2.89
CA ALA A 112 8.93 -22.24 3.22
C ALA A 112 9.18 -22.40 4.73
N ILE A 113 8.87 -21.37 5.55
CA ILE A 113 8.99 -21.44 7.02
C ILE A 113 7.65 -21.66 7.72
N ASP A 114 6.55 -21.48 7.02
CA ASP A 114 5.17 -21.79 7.42
C ASP A 114 4.74 -21.22 8.79
N HIS A 115 5.13 -19.97 9.09
CA HIS A 115 4.77 -19.30 10.35
C HIS A 115 3.64 -18.28 10.23
N TYR A 116 3.18 -17.98 9.01
CA TYR A 116 2.28 -16.86 8.76
C TYR A 116 0.90 -17.01 9.42
N VAL A 117 0.40 -18.24 9.66
CA VAL A 117 -0.87 -18.43 10.36
C VAL A 117 -0.73 -18.09 11.85
N ASP A 118 0.36 -18.52 12.51
CA ASP A 118 0.59 -18.18 13.90
C ASP A 118 0.94 -16.70 14.09
N ALA A 119 1.70 -16.11 13.16
CA ALA A 119 1.91 -14.66 13.12
C ALA A 119 0.58 -13.90 12.99
N TRP A 120 -0.34 -14.39 12.14
CA TRP A 120 -1.66 -13.80 11.97
C TRP A 120 -2.49 -13.83 13.26
N LYS A 121 -2.49 -14.95 14.00
CA LYS A 121 -3.10 -15.02 15.33
C LYS A 121 -2.53 -14.00 16.31
N GLY A 122 -1.21 -13.79 16.28
CA GLY A 122 -0.54 -12.73 17.03
C GLY A 122 -1.01 -11.32 16.61
N MET A 123 -1.14 -11.07 15.31
CA MET A 123 -1.64 -9.78 14.80
C MET A 123 -3.11 -9.52 15.18
N ILE A 124 -3.95 -10.55 15.22
CA ILE A 124 -5.33 -10.45 15.74
C ILE A 124 -5.32 -10.00 17.20
N ALA A 125 -4.43 -10.54 18.03
CA ALA A 125 -4.29 -10.13 19.42
C ALA A 125 -3.82 -8.67 19.56
N LEU A 126 -2.92 -8.21 18.67
CA LEU A 126 -2.47 -6.81 18.61
C LEU A 126 -3.60 -5.84 18.23
N GLN A 127 -4.46 -6.23 17.30
CA GLN A 127 -5.65 -5.46 16.96
C GLN A 127 -6.62 -5.37 18.16
N GLN A 128 -6.86 -6.49 18.85
CA GLN A 128 -7.71 -6.52 20.06
C GLN A 128 -7.14 -5.67 21.19
N ALA A 129 -5.81 -5.59 21.29
CA ALA A 129 -5.12 -4.73 22.26
C ALA A 129 -5.12 -3.24 21.87
N GLY A 130 -5.54 -2.89 20.65
CA GLY A 130 -5.59 -1.52 20.15
C GLY A 130 -4.25 -0.96 19.66
N LEU A 131 -3.20 -1.79 19.57
CA LEU A 131 -1.88 -1.38 19.04
C LEU A 131 -1.87 -1.23 17.51
N ALA A 132 -2.79 -1.89 16.83
CA ALA A 132 -3.09 -1.71 15.41
C ALA A 132 -4.61 -1.58 15.26
N LYS A 133 -5.11 -0.51 14.60
CA LYS A 133 -6.56 -0.34 14.36
C LYS A 133 -7.08 -1.37 13.37
N SER A 134 -6.32 -1.61 12.31
CA SER A 134 -6.61 -2.59 11.26
C SER A 134 -5.42 -3.50 11.04
N ILE A 135 -5.68 -4.74 10.62
CA ILE A 135 -4.64 -5.71 10.27
C ILE A 135 -4.87 -6.27 8.87
N GLY A 136 -3.78 -6.47 8.15
CA GLY A 136 -3.80 -7.00 6.79
C GLY A 136 -2.53 -7.74 6.43
N VAL A 137 -2.39 -8.03 5.15
CA VAL A 137 -1.26 -8.79 4.62
C VAL A 137 -0.72 -8.15 3.34
N CYS A 138 0.51 -8.51 2.97
CA CYS A 138 1.10 -8.18 1.69
C CYS A 138 1.53 -9.45 0.97
N ASN A 139 1.36 -9.44 -0.37
CA ASN A 139 1.88 -10.50 -1.24
C ASN A 139 1.26 -11.88 -1.00
N PHE A 140 0.07 -11.95 -0.45
CA PHE A 140 -0.63 -13.22 -0.25
C PHE A 140 -1.38 -13.63 -1.52
N GLN A 141 -1.19 -14.90 -1.93
CA GLN A 141 -1.96 -15.53 -2.98
C GLN A 141 -3.29 -16.09 -2.41
N VAL A 142 -4.21 -16.50 -3.27
CA VAL A 142 -5.52 -17.02 -2.86
C VAL A 142 -5.42 -18.14 -1.83
N HIS A 143 -4.52 -19.11 -2.04
CA HIS A 143 -4.38 -20.24 -1.11
C HIS A 143 -3.83 -19.84 0.27
N HIS A 144 -2.95 -18.81 0.34
CA HIS A 144 -2.47 -18.26 1.61
C HIS A 144 -3.62 -17.58 2.37
N LEU A 145 -4.40 -16.75 1.66
CA LEU A 145 -5.56 -16.04 2.23
C LEU A 145 -6.65 -17.01 2.71
N GLN A 146 -6.96 -18.01 1.88
CA GLN A 146 -7.95 -19.03 2.23
C GLN A 146 -7.55 -19.76 3.51
N ARG A 147 -6.27 -20.17 3.62
CA ARG A 147 -5.76 -20.84 4.82
C ARG A 147 -5.82 -19.95 6.06
N LEU A 148 -5.49 -18.64 5.95
CA LEU A 148 -5.66 -17.72 7.09
C LEU A 148 -7.11 -17.71 7.58
N ILE A 149 -8.07 -17.60 6.65
CA ILE A 149 -9.49 -17.52 6.97
C ILE A 149 -9.97 -18.85 7.57
N ASP A 150 -9.61 -19.98 6.97
CA ASP A 150 -10.03 -21.31 7.43
C ASP A 150 -9.53 -21.64 8.84
N GLU A 151 -8.27 -21.27 9.14
CA GLU A 151 -7.65 -21.62 10.43
C GLU A 151 -7.93 -20.60 11.55
N THR A 152 -8.34 -19.37 11.21
CA THR A 152 -8.52 -18.29 12.22
C THR A 152 -9.93 -17.69 12.26
N GLY A 153 -10.71 -17.86 11.20
CA GLY A 153 -12.01 -17.20 11.05
C GLY A 153 -11.93 -15.70 10.78
N VAL A 154 -10.72 -15.12 10.67
CA VAL A 154 -10.51 -13.68 10.51
C VAL A 154 -9.83 -13.39 9.16
N ALA A 155 -10.54 -12.68 8.29
CA ALA A 155 -9.99 -12.24 7.01
C ALA A 155 -9.17 -10.94 7.18
N PRO A 156 -8.04 -10.78 6.44
CA PRO A 156 -7.33 -9.51 6.38
C PRO A 156 -8.23 -8.40 5.82
N VAL A 157 -8.08 -7.15 6.31
CA VAL A 157 -8.83 -6.03 5.73
C VAL A 157 -8.27 -5.59 4.38
N ILE A 158 -6.96 -5.79 4.18
CA ILE A 158 -6.19 -5.43 2.99
C ILE A 158 -5.27 -6.58 2.59
N ASN A 159 -5.08 -6.75 1.28
CA ASN A 159 -3.96 -7.46 0.68
C ASN A 159 -3.19 -6.48 -0.22
N GLN A 160 -1.99 -6.06 0.21
CA GLN A 160 -1.13 -5.14 -0.53
C GLN A 160 -0.24 -5.96 -1.49
N ILE A 161 -0.41 -5.80 -2.78
CA ILE A 161 0.23 -6.64 -3.81
C ILE A 161 0.92 -5.80 -4.88
N GLU A 162 1.88 -6.40 -5.61
CA GLU A 162 2.35 -5.79 -6.84
C GLU A 162 1.20 -5.67 -7.84
N LEU A 163 0.87 -4.44 -8.21
CA LEU A 163 -0.17 -4.20 -9.19
C LEU A 163 0.12 -2.93 -9.98
N HIS A 164 0.15 -3.08 -11.30
CA HIS A 164 0.34 -2.01 -12.28
C HIS A 164 -0.26 -2.44 -13.63
N PRO A 165 -0.37 -1.58 -14.64
CA PRO A 165 -1.04 -1.93 -15.91
C PRO A 165 -0.56 -3.19 -16.61
N LEU A 166 0.73 -3.59 -16.44
CA LEU A 166 1.28 -4.82 -17.03
C LEU A 166 1.14 -6.07 -16.13
N MET A 167 0.72 -5.89 -14.86
CA MET A 167 0.51 -6.93 -13.85
C MET A 167 -0.75 -6.60 -13.05
N GLN A 168 -1.92 -6.94 -13.59
CA GLN A 168 -3.19 -6.51 -12.99
C GLN A 168 -3.77 -7.49 -11.97
N GLN A 169 -3.22 -8.70 -11.89
CA GLN A 169 -3.62 -9.72 -10.91
C GLN A 169 -5.14 -9.90 -10.76
N ARG A 170 -5.86 -9.90 -11.87
CA ARG A 170 -7.34 -9.83 -11.90
C ARG A 170 -8.03 -10.91 -11.10
N GLN A 171 -7.51 -12.16 -11.13
CA GLN A 171 -8.08 -13.27 -10.38
C GLN A 171 -7.97 -13.05 -8.88
N LEU A 172 -6.78 -12.63 -8.40
CA LEU A 172 -6.53 -12.33 -6.99
C LEU A 172 -7.36 -11.12 -6.55
N HIS A 173 -7.39 -10.05 -7.37
CA HIS A 173 -8.21 -8.87 -7.08
C HIS A 173 -9.70 -9.21 -6.98
N ALA A 174 -10.24 -10.00 -7.92
CA ALA A 174 -11.63 -10.45 -7.87
C ALA A 174 -11.91 -11.32 -6.63
N TRP A 175 -11.00 -12.22 -6.29
CA TRP A 175 -11.11 -13.04 -5.09
C TRP A 175 -11.11 -12.20 -3.81
N ASN A 176 -10.18 -11.25 -3.71
CA ASN A 176 -10.14 -10.28 -2.60
C ASN A 176 -11.49 -9.56 -2.45
N ALA A 177 -12.03 -9.04 -3.56
CA ALA A 177 -13.31 -8.33 -3.55
C ALA A 177 -14.48 -9.18 -3.05
N THR A 178 -14.55 -10.47 -3.42
CA THR A 178 -15.61 -11.39 -2.95
C THR A 178 -15.51 -11.67 -1.45
N HIS A 179 -14.32 -11.55 -0.87
CA HIS A 179 -14.06 -11.72 0.57
C HIS A 179 -13.99 -10.39 1.33
N LYS A 180 -14.36 -9.27 0.69
CA LYS A 180 -14.32 -7.91 1.25
C LYS A 180 -12.91 -7.48 1.68
N ILE A 181 -11.88 -8.08 1.11
CA ILE A 181 -10.48 -7.72 1.30
C ILE A 181 -10.15 -6.61 0.30
N GLN A 182 -9.76 -5.44 0.78
CA GLN A 182 -9.34 -4.35 -0.10
C GLN A 182 -8.01 -4.69 -0.76
N THR A 183 -7.89 -4.46 -2.07
CA THR A 183 -6.60 -4.57 -2.76
C THR A 183 -5.89 -3.23 -2.72
N GLU A 184 -4.63 -3.25 -2.29
CA GLU A 184 -3.71 -2.12 -2.31
C GLU A 184 -2.53 -2.42 -3.23
N SER A 185 -2.11 -1.42 -4.01
CA SER A 185 -1.10 -1.59 -5.05
C SER A 185 0.25 -1.02 -4.61
N TRP A 186 1.26 -1.89 -4.45
CA TRP A 186 2.64 -1.44 -4.40
C TRP A 186 3.30 -1.49 -5.79
N SER A 187 4.36 -0.69 -5.99
CA SER A 187 4.97 -0.43 -7.31
C SER A 187 3.98 -0.06 -8.41
N PRO A 188 2.99 0.81 -8.13
CA PRO A 188 1.93 1.11 -9.10
C PRO A 188 2.45 1.71 -10.40
N LEU A 189 3.60 2.37 -10.36
CA LEU A 189 4.29 2.96 -11.50
C LEU A 189 5.39 2.03 -12.08
N ALA A 190 5.33 0.71 -11.84
CA ALA A 190 6.26 -0.28 -12.35
C ALA A 190 7.74 0.13 -12.15
N GLN A 191 8.13 0.41 -10.90
CA GLN A 191 9.50 0.76 -10.50
C GLN A 191 10.16 1.90 -11.30
N GLY A 192 9.39 2.88 -11.71
CA GLY A 192 9.87 4.01 -12.53
C GLY A 192 9.31 4.02 -13.95
N GLY A 193 8.26 3.24 -14.19
CA GLY A 193 7.52 3.23 -15.45
C GLY A 193 8.01 2.19 -16.46
N GLU A 194 8.79 1.19 -16.04
CA GLU A 194 9.36 0.18 -16.93
C GLU A 194 8.32 -0.48 -17.83
N GLY A 195 8.31 -0.06 -19.11
CA GLY A 195 7.39 -0.52 -20.14
C GLY A 195 5.94 -0.01 -19.99
N VAL A 196 5.53 0.54 -18.84
CA VAL A 196 4.18 1.09 -18.62
C VAL A 196 4.04 2.46 -19.27
N PHE A 197 5.02 3.35 -19.05
CA PHE A 197 4.99 4.72 -19.59
C PHE A 197 5.15 4.77 -21.10
N ASP A 198 5.63 3.68 -21.72
CA ASP A 198 5.77 3.54 -23.16
C ASP A 198 4.51 3.04 -23.87
N GLN A 199 3.50 2.61 -23.12
CA GLN A 199 2.24 2.14 -23.70
C GLN A 199 1.51 3.27 -24.40
N LYS A 200 1.13 3.02 -25.67
CA LYS A 200 0.47 4.03 -26.53
C LYS A 200 -0.75 4.61 -25.86
N ILE A 201 -1.65 3.78 -25.33
CA ILE A 201 -2.88 4.24 -24.68
C ILE A 201 -2.60 5.15 -23.48
N ILE A 202 -1.58 4.86 -22.66
CA ILE A 202 -1.23 5.68 -21.49
C ILE A 202 -0.79 7.09 -21.94
N ARG A 203 -0.02 7.18 -23.04
CA ARG A 203 0.42 8.47 -23.61
C ARG A 203 -0.74 9.25 -24.22
N GLU A 204 -1.61 8.58 -24.98
CA GLU A 204 -2.80 9.19 -25.58
C GLU A 204 -3.74 9.77 -24.52
N LEU A 205 -3.93 9.06 -23.40
CA LEU A 205 -4.71 9.54 -22.26
C LEU A 205 -4.01 10.70 -21.55
N ALA A 206 -2.70 10.67 -21.41
CA ALA A 206 -1.92 11.78 -20.86
C ALA A 206 -2.12 13.07 -21.67
N GLU A 207 -2.05 12.97 -22.99
CA GLU A 207 -2.33 14.10 -23.90
C GLU A 207 -3.79 14.56 -23.79
N LYS A 208 -4.77 13.62 -23.79
CA LYS A 208 -6.21 13.94 -23.72
C LYS A 208 -6.54 14.73 -22.45
N TYR A 209 -5.98 14.35 -21.30
CA TYR A 209 -6.29 14.97 -20.01
C TYR A 209 -5.34 16.12 -19.64
N GLY A 210 -4.27 16.37 -20.41
CA GLY A 210 -3.21 17.32 -20.05
C GLY A 210 -2.47 16.96 -18.79
N LYS A 211 -2.29 15.65 -18.54
CA LYS A 211 -1.67 15.07 -17.35
C LYS A 211 -0.41 14.28 -17.72
N THR A 212 0.42 13.96 -16.75
CA THR A 212 1.56 13.08 -16.98
C THR A 212 1.13 11.61 -17.05
N VAL A 213 1.96 10.77 -17.65
CA VAL A 213 1.73 9.31 -17.71
C VAL A 213 1.63 8.69 -16.30
N ALA A 214 2.36 9.22 -15.31
CA ALA A 214 2.27 8.79 -13.92
C ALA A 214 0.90 9.11 -13.31
N GLN A 215 0.37 10.30 -13.56
CA GLN A 215 -0.96 10.70 -13.10
C GLN A 215 -2.06 9.84 -13.73
N ILE A 216 -1.96 9.48 -15.01
CA ILE A 216 -2.90 8.57 -15.67
C ILE A 216 -2.88 7.19 -14.98
N VAL A 217 -1.71 6.64 -14.70
CA VAL A 217 -1.59 5.33 -14.06
C VAL A 217 -2.13 5.37 -12.62
N ILE A 218 -1.84 6.43 -11.85
CA ILE A 218 -2.41 6.59 -10.50
C ILE A 218 -3.94 6.72 -10.59
N ARG A 219 -4.46 7.53 -11.52
CA ARG A 219 -5.90 7.69 -11.70
C ARG A 219 -6.58 6.38 -12.09
N TRP A 220 -5.95 5.57 -12.94
CA TRP A 220 -6.43 4.23 -13.28
C TRP A 220 -6.60 3.33 -12.05
N HIS A 221 -5.65 3.35 -11.09
CA HIS A 221 -5.81 2.62 -9.84
C HIS A 221 -7.02 3.12 -9.05
N LEU A 222 -7.15 4.44 -8.90
CA LEU A 222 -8.26 5.05 -8.14
C LEU A 222 -9.62 4.72 -8.76
N ASP A 223 -9.76 4.84 -10.08
CA ASP A 223 -11.01 4.54 -10.80
C ASP A 223 -11.30 3.05 -10.89
N SER A 224 -10.28 2.19 -10.70
CA SER A 224 -10.44 0.73 -10.54
C SER A 224 -10.80 0.31 -9.12
N GLY A 225 -11.00 1.25 -8.18
CA GLY A 225 -11.35 0.95 -6.78
C GLY A 225 -10.20 0.41 -5.93
N LEU A 226 -8.97 0.60 -6.38
CA LEU A 226 -7.75 0.16 -5.68
C LEU A 226 -7.25 1.26 -4.74
N VAL A 227 -6.61 0.88 -3.63
CA VAL A 227 -5.73 1.76 -2.87
C VAL A 227 -4.36 1.77 -3.55
N VAL A 228 -3.68 2.91 -3.58
CA VAL A 228 -2.42 3.06 -4.31
C VAL A 228 -1.40 3.87 -3.54
N ILE A 229 -0.15 3.37 -3.49
CA ILE A 229 0.96 3.96 -2.72
C ILE A 229 2.19 4.22 -3.60
N PRO A 230 2.14 5.17 -4.54
CA PRO A 230 3.32 5.53 -5.32
C PRO A 230 4.43 6.05 -4.41
N LYS A 231 5.66 5.59 -4.66
CA LYS A 231 6.85 6.06 -3.94
C LYS A 231 7.50 7.24 -4.65
N SER A 232 7.77 8.29 -3.92
CA SER A 232 8.69 9.35 -4.36
C SER A 232 9.36 10.04 -3.18
N VAL A 233 10.58 10.53 -3.38
CA VAL A 233 11.30 11.45 -2.50
C VAL A 233 11.52 12.82 -3.14
N THR A 234 11.14 12.97 -4.41
CA THR A 234 11.27 14.22 -5.17
C THR A 234 10.05 15.10 -4.91
N PRO A 235 10.19 16.30 -4.33
CA PRO A 235 9.06 17.15 -3.95
C PRO A 235 8.08 17.46 -5.10
N SER A 236 8.58 17.72 -6.31
CA SER A 236 7.73 17.98 -7.48
C SER A 236 6.92 16.76 -7.90
N ARG A 237 7.51 15.55 -7.86
CA ARG A 237 6.80 14.30 -8.18
C ARG A 237 5.77 13.92 -7.11
N ILE A 238 6.05 14.23 -5.83
CA ILE A 238 5.09 14.02 -4.74
C ILE A 238 3.84 14.88 -4.99
N ALA A 239 4.02 16.15 -5.33
CA ALA A 239 2.92 17.05 -5.67
C ALA A 239 2.19 16.61 -6.95
N GLU A 240 2.91 16.24 -8.00
CA GLU A 240 2.37 15.74 -9.26
C GLU A 240 1.52 14.48 -9.06
N ASN A 241 2.03 13.49 -8.32
CA ASN A 241 1.32 12.25 -8.05
C ASN A 241 0.02 12.46 -7.25
N PHE A 242 -0.07 13.55 -6.48
CA PHE A 242 -1.29 13.90 -5.73
C PHE A 242 -2.30 14.67 -6.58
N ASP A 243 -1.88 15.32 -7.65
CA ASP A 243 -2.74 16.14 -8.52
C ASP A 243 -3.48 15.26 -9.55
N VAL A 244 -4.40 14.43 -9.06
CA VAL A 244 -5.16 13.44 -9.85
C VAL A 244 -6.68 13.50 -9.60
N TRP A 245 -7.17 14.55 -8.93
CA TRP A 245 -8.55 14.61 -8.46
C TRP A 245 -9.51 15.35 -9.41
N ASP A 246 -9.00 16.06 -10.39
CA ASP A 246 -9.72 16.95 -11.32
C ASP A 246 -10.18 16.24 -12.61
N PHE A 247 -9.86 14.96 -12.79
CA PHE A 247 -10.29 14.16 -13.95
C PHE A 247 -10.64 12.72 -13.53
N ARG A 248 -11.29 11.99 -14.43
CA ARG A 248 -11.59 10.56 -14.28
C ARG A 248 -11.45 9.85 -15.61
N LEU A 249 -11.02 8.59 -15.57
CA LEU A 249 -11.05 7.70 -16.72
C LEU A 249 -12.46 7.11 -16.88
N ASP A 250 -12.94 7.05 -18.10
CA ASP A 250 -14.21 6.40 -18.41
C ASP A 250 -14.06 4.87 -18.55
N LYS A 251 -15.18 4.17 -18.73
CA LYS A 251 -15.19 2.70 -18.80
C LYS A 251 -14.42 2.15 -19.99
N ASP A 252 -14.44 2.85 -21.11
CA ASP A 252 -13.76 2.42 -22.33
C ASP A 252 -12.25 2.58 -22.16
N GLU A 253 -11.80 3.66 -21.58
CA GLU A 253 -10.41 3.94 -21.24
C GLU A 253 -9.85 2.92 -20.23
N LEU A 254 -10.61 2.63 -19.18
CA LEU A 254 -10.27 1.55 -18.24
C LEU A 254 -10.19 0.20 -18.95
N GLY A 255 -11.10 -0.06 -19.90
CA GLY A 255 -11.10 -1.26 -20.74
C GLY A 255 -9.87 -1.35 -21.65
N GLU A 256 -9.41 -0.25 -22.22
CA GLU A 256 -8.19 -0.22 -23.03
C GLU A 256 -6.92 -0.48 -22.18
N ILE A 257 -6.82 0.16 -21.01
CA ILE A 257 -5.70 -0.11 -20.07
C ILE A 257 -5.77 -1.57 -19.60
N ALA A 258 -6.96 -2.12 -19.42
CA ALA A 258 -7.12 -3.51 -19.04
C ALA A 258 -6.47 -4.50 -20.03
N LYS A 259 -6.37 -4.16 -21.32
CA LYS A 259 -5.71 -5.00 -22.35
C LYS A 259 -4.18 -5.06 -22.22
N LEU A 260 -3.58 -4.20 -21.41
CA LEU A 260 -2.14 -4.15 -21.21
C LEU A 260 -1.60 -5.27 -20.30
N ASP A 261 -2.49 -6.02 -19.64
CA ASP A 261 -2.11 -7.07 -18.69
C ASP A 261 -1.30 -8.18 -19.37
N GLN A 262 -0.08 -8.37 -18.92
CA GLN A 262 0.87 -9.36 -19.43
C GLN A 262 1.27 -10.38 -18.36
N GLY A 263 0.77 -10.22 -17.12
CA GLY A 263 1.27 -10.97 -15.97
C GLY A 263 2.76 -10.69 -15.68
N LYS A 264 3.27 -9.54 -16.13
CA LYS A 264 4.69 -9.17 -16.01
C LYS A 264 5.03 -8.74 -14.60
N ARG A 265 5.47 -9.68 -13.78
CA ARG A 265 5.94 -9.43 -12.41
C ARG A 265 7.34 -8.81 -12.43
N LEU A 266 7.56 -7.78 -11.63
CA LEU A 266 8.85 -7.11 -11.44
C LEU A 266 9.47 -7.42 -10.06
N GLY A 267 8.65 -7.72 -9.09
CA GLY A 267 9.06 -8.13 -7.74
C GLY A 267 9.17 -9.64 -7.59
N PRO A 268 9.52 -10.11 -6.37
CA PRO A 268 9.62 -11.55 -6.08
C PRO A 268 8.29 -12.29 -6.21
N ASP A 269 8.36 -13.57 -6.49
CA ASP A 269 7.22 -14.48 -6.44
C ASP A 269 6.86 -14.78 -4.98
N PRO A 270 5.62 -14.50 -4.53
CA PRO A 270 5.19 -14.75 -3.15
C PRO A 270 5.29 -16.19 -2.69
N ASP A 271 5.19 -17.15 -3.60
CA ASP A 271 5.26 -18.58 -3.28
C ASP A 271 6.70 -19.07 -3.06
N GLN A 272 7.69 -18.25 -3.44
CA GLN A 272 9.12 -18.61 -3.38
C GLN A 272 9.95 -17.65 -2.52
N PHE A 273 9.44 -16.46 -2.23
CA PHE A 273 10.22 -15.42 -1.55
C PHE A 273 10.40 -15.71 -0.06
N GLY A 274 11.64 -15.55 0.41
CA GLY A 274 12.01 -15.64 1.84
C GLY A 274 12.23 -17.08 2.31
N GLY A 275 12.37 -18.05 1.39
CA GLY A 275 12.73 -19.44 1.66
C GLY A 275 14.23 -19.64 1.69
#